data_fc894e7948137c3cf26d455ae3f0cada
#
_entry.id   fc894e7948137c3cf26d455ae3f0cada
#
_cell.length_a   1.000
_cell.length_b   1.000
_cell.length_c   1.000
_cell.angle_alpha   90.00
_cell.angle_beta   90.00
_cell.angle_gamma   90.00
#
_symmetry.space_group_name_H-M   'P 1'
#
loop_
_entity.id
_entity.type
_entity.pdbx_description
1 polymer ?
#
loop_
_entity_poly.entity_id
_entity_poly.type
_entity_poly.pdbx_seq_one_letter_code
_entity_poly.pdbx_strand_id
1 'polypeptide(L)'
;MLTVIAFVVALGLLVAIHEYGHYRMAIACGVKVLRFSVGFGKTLAKWTPKGSSTEFVLGAFPLGGYVKMLDEREGSVEPEDRHLAFNTQPLRSRVAIVAAGPVANLLLAVLLYAIVNWSGVDPPRAILASPIEGSAAQVAGLVGAEVVQRGGFVGDEPGDISSFEDLRWLLTRGALERRDVNLLVQKKLNAPPEWVNLKLSAVDGTEADAKLFRRIGIMGPWTRPVIGEVTADSAAAKAGLLQGDVVLKLGTATVVDAQQLRELIRSSVNGNEGVNRAWQISRGGNVMELQVRPDAKQDGVLWVGRIGAYVGAPPDMVTVRFGLLDGLWNGVVRTWQMSTLTLQMMGKMVIGEASLKNLSGPLTIADYAGKSASLGLTQYLIFLAIISISLGVLNLLPLPVLDGGHLMYYLWEGITGKAVPDAWMERLQRGGVAVLMMMMSIAFFNDISRLLG
;
A
#
# COMPACT_ATOMS: atom_id res chain seq x y z
N MET A 1 -6.74 8.47 19.55
CA MET A 1 -5.44 8.80 20.13
C MET A 1 -4.29 8.00 19.49
N LEU A 2 -4.40 6.65 19.40
CA LEU A 2 -3.40 5.79 18.72
C LEU A 2 -3.08 6.25 17.28
N THR A 3 -4.12 6.55 16.48
CA THR A 3 -3.99 7.02 15.10
C THR A 3 -3.09 8.25 14.97
N VAL A 4 -3.31 9.25 15.82
CA VAL A 4 -2.52 10.50 15.77
C VAL A 4 -1.07 10.22 16.16
N ILE A 5 -0.85 9.45 17.23
CA ILE A 5 0.49 9.08 17.68
C ILE A 5 1.22 8.29 16.59
N ALA A 6 0.57 7.25 16.03
CA ALA A 6 1.14 6.43 14.98
C ALA A 6 1.50 7.28 13.73
N PHE A 7 0.62 8.18 13.32
CA PHE A 7 0.87 9.08 12.20
C PHE A 7 2.05 10.03 12.44
N VAL A 8 2.08 10.68 13.61
CA VAL A 8 3.16 11.62 13.97
C VAL A 8 4.51 10.90 14.07
N VAL A 9 4.55 9.70 14.66
CA VAL A 9 5.76 8.88 14.75
C VAL A 9 6.21 8.44 13.36
N ALA A 10 5.28 7.97 12.51
CA ALA A 10 5.60 7.57 11.15
C ALA A 10 6.23 8.72 10.38
N LEU A 11 5.54 9.86 10.32
CA LEU A 11 5.96 11.01 9.53
C LEU A 11 7.27 11.59 10.07
N GLY A 12 7.38 11.74 11.38
CA GLY A 12 8.60 12.24 12.04
C GLY A 12 9.81 11.36 11.77
N LEU A 13 9.66 10.02 11.84
CA LEU A 13 10.74 9.08 11.54
C LEU A 13 11.17 9.16 10.08
N LEU A 14 10.20 9.13 9.14
CA LEU A 14 10.48 9.10 7.71
C LEU A 14 11.15 10.39 7.23
N VAL A 15 10.68 11.53 7.73
CA VAL A 15 11.30 12.83 7.46
C VAL A 15 12.70 12.91 8.09
N ALA A 16 12.88 12.47 9.34
CA ALA A 16 14.19 12.50 9.99
C ALA A 16 15.23 11.67 9.23
N ILE A 17 14.86 10.50 8.72
CA ILE A 17 15.75 9.65 7.91
C ILE A 17 16.06 10.29 6.55
N HIS A 18 15.08 10.90 5.92
CA HIS A 18 15.25 11.65 4.68
C HIS A 18 16.28 12.78 4.84
N GLU A 19 16.03 13.66 5.79
CA GLU A 19 16.94 14.77 6.10
C GLU A 19 18.33 14.29 6.54
N TYR A 20 18.38 13.17 7.29
CA TYR A 20 19.64 12.56 7.71
C TYR A 20 20.45 12.06 6.50
N GLY A 21 19.80 11.58 5.45
CA GLY A 21 20.45 11.25 4.18
C GLY A 21 21.21 12.44 3.60
N HIS A 22 20.53 13.57 3.43
CA HIS A 22 21.14 14.83 2.96
C HIS A 22 22.29 15.28 3.88
N TYR A 23 22.05 15.30 5.19
CA TYR A 23 23.01 15.71 6.19
C TYR A 23 24.31 14.89 6.14
N ARG A 24 24.20 13.56 6.13
CA ARG A 24 25.35 12.66 6.10
C ARG A 24 26.17 12.81 4.82
N MET A 25 25.48 12.93 3.69
CA MET A 25 26.15 13.08 2.41
C MET A 25 26.79 14.48 2.28
N ALA A 26 26.15 15.53 2.78
CA ALA A 26 26.71 16.88 2.79
C ALA A 26 28.04 16.89 3.55
N ILE A 27 28.09 16.33 4.75
CA ILE A 27 29.34 16.21 5.53
C ILE A 27 30.39 15.37 4.79
N ALA A 28 29.99 14.23 4.20
CA ALA A 28 30.90 13.36 3.45
C ALA A 28 31.49 14.06 2.21
N CYS A 29 30.76 15.02 1.63
CA CYS A 29 31.21 15.84 0.52
C CYS A 29 31.97 17.13 0.96
N GLY A 30 32.21 17.33 2.27
CA GLY A 30 32.91 18.50 2.80
C GLY A 30 32.08 19.78 2.90
N VAL A 31 30.74 19.68 2.84
CA VAL A 31 29.84 20.82 2.98
C VAL A 31 29.58 21.12 4.46
N LYS A 32 29.69 22.38 4.84
CA LYS A 32 29.37 22.86 6.19
C LYS A 32 27.87 22.91 6.38
N VAL A 33 27.36 22.07 7.27
CA VAL A 33 25.93 22.06 7.64
C VAL A 33 25.75 22.95 8.86
N LEU A 34 24.87 23.95 8.72
CA LEU A 34 24.58 24.95 9.75
C LEU A 34 23.49 24.44 10.71
N ARG A 35 22.44 23.82 10.14
CA ARG A 35 21.31 23.33 10.93
C ARG A 35 20.70 22.07 10.33
N PHE A 36 20.36 21.15 11.20
CA PHE A 36 19.55 19.97 10.91
C PHE A 36 18.26 20.08 11.71
N SER A 37 17.11 20.15 11.05
CA SER A 37 15.82 20.29 11.73
C SER A 37 14.86 19.17 11.35
N VAL A 38 14.27 18.54 12.37
CA VAL A 38 13.10 17.67 12.21
C VAL A 38 11.88 18.45 12.71
N GLY A 39 10.95 18.72 11.81
CA GLY A 39 9.79 19.56 12.08
C GLY A 39 10.03 21.05 11.80
N PHE A 40 8.90 21.75 11.68
CA PHE A 40 8.83 23.20 11.48
C PHE A 40 8.24 23.90 12.70
N GLY A 41 8.26 25.24 12.66
CA GLY A 41 7.64 26.12 13.66
C GLY A 41 8.51 26.37 14.88
N LYS A 42 7.87 26.53 16.05
CA LYS A 42 8.58 26.87 17.29
C LYS A 42 9.55 25.73 17.68
N THR A 43 10.79 26.11 17.97
CA THR A 43 11.82 25.17 18.46
C THR A 43 11.41 24.62 19.82
N LEU A 44 11.24 23.30 19.93
CA LEU A 44 10.98 22.58 21.18
C LEU A 44 12.27 22.21 21.89
N ALA A 45 13.26 21.77 21.13
CA ALA A 45 14.59 21.43 21.62
C ALA A 45 15.66 21.81 20.61
N LYS A 46 16.82 22.23 21.08
CA LYS A 46 17.99 22.45 20.25
C LYS A 46 19.26 22.05 21.00
N TRP A 47 20.22 21.52 20.29
CA TRP A 47 21.51 21.15 20.80
C TRP A 47 22.58 21.17 19.71
N THR A 48 23.82 21.43 20.10
CA THR A 48 24.95 21.35 19.19
C THR A 48 25.95 20.37 19.81
N PRO A 49 26.23 19.22 19.15
CA PRO A 49 27.23 18.28 19.65
C PRO A 49 28.62 18.93 19.76
N LYS A 50 29.40 18.51 20.76
CA LYS A 50 30.78 19.01 20.94
C LYS A 50 31.59 18.67 19.67
N GLY A 51 32.26 19.71 19.13
CA GLY A 51 33.06 19.55 17.90
C GLY A 51 32.28 19.58 16.58
N SER A 52 30.98 19.78 16.62
CA SER A 52 30.15 19.98 15.43
C SER A 52 29.78 21.44 15.23
N SER A 53 29.76 21.90 13.98
CA SER A 53 29.22 23.21 13.59
C SER A 53 27.71 23.19 13.37
N THR A 54 27.07 22.00 13.40
CA THR A 54 25.66 21.81 13.09
C THR A 54 24.80 21.94 14.33
N GLU A 55 23.81 22.83 14.28
CA GLU A 55 22.75 22.94 15.29
C GLU A 55 21.64 21.94 14.96
N PHE A 56 21.35 21.01 15.85
CA PHE A 56 20.21 20.08 15.74
C PHE A 56 18.99 20.69 16.40
N VAL A 57 17.86 20.67 15.69
CA VAL A 57 16.61 21.31 16.13
C VAL A 57 15.45 20.35 16.00
N LEU A 58 14.57 20.33 17.01
CA LEU A 58 13.27 19.67 16.97
C LEU A 58 12.19 20.74 16.94
N GLY A 59 11.43 20.79 15.86
CA GLY A 59 10.31 21.73 15.66
C GLY A 59 9.00 21.19 16.24
N ALA A 60 8.07 22.09 16.52
CA ALA A 60 6.77 21.75 17.12
C ALA A 60 5.84 20.98 16.17
N PHE A 61 5.99 21.16 14.86
CA PHE A 61 5.18 20.52 13.86
C PHE A 61 6.02 19.48 13.08
N PRO A 62 5.85 18.17 13.32
CA PRO A 62 6.67 17.11 12.69
C PRO A 62 6.23 16.80 11.25
N LEU A 63 5.75 17.80 10.52
CA LEU A 63 5.26 17.72 9.15
C LEU A 63 6.33 18.14 8.13
N GLY A 64 7.55 17.68 8.30
CA GLY A 64 8.68 17.99 7.43
C GLY A 64 9.97 18.23 8.21
N GLY A 65 11.02 18.61 7.51
CA GLY A 65 12.33 18.92 8.06
C GLY A 65 13.13 19.74 7.07
N TYR A 66 14.35 20.07 7.42
CA TYR A 66 15.31 20.67 6.49
C TYR A 66 16.74 20.55 7.00
N VAL A 67 17.65 20.47 6.05
CA VAL A 67 19.09 20.59 6.28
C VAL A 67 19.56 21.94 5.72
N LYS A 68 19.92 22.87 6.59
CA LYS A 68 20.49 24.15 6.16
C LYS A 68 21.99 23.98 5.97
N MET A 69 22.43 24.06 4.74
CA MET A 69 23.83 24.01 4.33
C MET A 69 24.36 25.44 4.16
N LEU A 70 25.67 25.62 4.23
CA LEU A 70 26.29 26.86 3.84
C LEU A 70 26.15 27.04 2.34
N ASP A 71 25.56 28.17 1.87
CA ASP A 71 25.34 28.47 0.46
C ASP A 71 25.42 29.98 0.22
N GLU A 72 26.22 30.39 -0.75
CA GLU A 72 26.41 31.81 -1.09
C GLU A 72 25.12 32.50 -1.58
N ARG A 73 24.14 31.73 -2.06
CA ARG A 73 22.85 32.25 -2.54
C ARG A 73 21.90 32.60 -1.39
N GLU A 74 22.12 32.05 -0.20
CA GLU A 74 21.28 32.25 0.99
C GLU A 74 21.84 33.30 1.96
N GLY A 75 23.11 33.74 1.77
CA GLY A 75 23.73 34.73 2.63
C GLY A 75 25.22 34.94 2.31
N SER A 76 25.83 35.92 2.98
CA SER A 76 27.27 36.16 2.84
C SER A 76 28.08 35.01 3.43
N VAL A 77 29.02 34.49 2.65
CA VAL A 77 29.95 33.43 3.08
C VAL A 77 31.35 34.07 3.16
N GLU A 78 32.01 33.87 4.30
CA GLU A 78 33.38 34.32 4.47
C GLU A 78 34.29 33.68 3.40
N PRO A 79 35.28 34.40 2.87
CA PRO A 79 36.15 33.88 1.81
C PRO A 79 36.84 32.56 2.18
N GLU A 80 37.15 32.39 3.47
CA GLU A 80 37.81 31.19 4.02
C GLU A 80 36.88 29.97 4.00
N ASP A 81 35.58 30.14 4.22
CA ASP A 81 34.58 29.10 4.26
C ASP A 81 33.95 28.79 2.88
N ARG A 82 34.29 29.52 1.84
CA ARG A 82 33.70 29.38 0.51
C ARG A 82 33.83 27.97 -0.05
N HIS A 83 34.92 27.28 0.23
CA HIS A 83 35.16 25.90 -0.20
C HIS A 83 34.25 24.89 0.49
N LEU A 84 33.58 25.26 1.59
CA LEU A 84 32.62 24.47 2.35
C LEU A 84 31.17 24.76 1.95
N ALA A 85 30.94 25.73 1.03
CA ALA A 85 29.60 26.05 0.57
C ALA A 85 29.06 25.01 -0.41
N PHE A 86 27.77 24.72 -0.35
CA PHE A 86 27.11 23.72 -1.21
C PHE A 86 27.17 24.08 -2.69
N ASN A 87 26.90 25.34 -3.02
CA ASN A 87 26.87 25.82 -4.41
C ASN A 87 28.23 25.79 -5.10
N THR A 88 29.33 25.83 -4.34
CA THR A 88 30.70 25.77 -4.87
C THR A 88 31.22 24.35 -5.04
N GLN A 89 30.50 23.34 -4.56
CA GLN A 89 30.90 21.95 -4.70
C GLN A 89 30.83 21.46 -6.16
N PRO A 90 31.68 20.48 -6.52
CA PRO A 90 31.58 19.81 -7.81
C PRO A 90 30.16 19.27 -8.05
N LEU A 91 29.71 19.25 -9.31
CA LEU A 91 28.38 18.80 -9.71
C LEU A 91 28.05 17.41 -9.13
N ARG A 92 28.99 16.47 -9.17
CA ARG A 92 28.84 15.11 -8.60
C ARG A 92 28.50 15.12 -7.11
N SER A 93 29.10 16.02 -6.34
CA SER A 93 28.84 16.16 -4.90
C SER A 93 27.45 16.73 -4.64
N ARG A 94 27.03 17.75 -5.41
CA ARG A 94 25.69 18.34 -5.32
C ARG A 94 24.61 17.31 -5.68
N VAL A 95 24.81 16.53 -6.75
CA VAL A 95 23.93 15.41 -7.14
C VAL A 95 23.85 14.37 -6.01
N ALA A 96 24.98 13.94 -5.45
CA ALA A 96 25.02 12.94 -4.39
C ALA A 96 24.28 13.42 -3.13
N ILE A 97 24.48 14.69 -2.73
CA ILE A 97 23.83 15.28 -1.56
C ILE A 97 22.31 15.31 -1.74
N VAL A 98 21.83 15.77 -2.89
CA VAL A 98 20.38 15.88 -3.14
C VAL A 98 19.74 14.51 -3.33
N ALA A 99 20.42 13.55 -3.96
CA ALA A 99 19.88 12.20 -4.11
C ALA A 99 19.86 11.40 -2.78
N ALA A 100 20.67 11.79 -1.80
CA ALA A 100 20.88 11.03 -0.56
C ALA A 100 19.62 10.96 0.31
N GLY A 101 18.76 11.99 0.33
CA GLY A 101 17.48 11.96 1.05
C GLY A 101 16.54 10.88 0.54
N PRO A 102 16.13 10.93 -0.75
CA PRO A 102 15.32 9.87 -1.35
C PRO A 102 15.93 8.48 -1.22
N VAL A 103 17.23 8.34 -1.44
CA VAL A 103 17.93 7.05 -1.29
C VAL A 103 17.88 6.55 0.14
N ALA A 104 18.03 7.42 1.15
CA ALA A 104 17.90 7.04 2.55
C ALA A 104 16.51 6.45 2.87
N ASN A 105 15.44 7.02 2.30
CA ASN A 105 14.10 6.47 2.45
C ASN A 105 13.95 5.11 1.77
N LEU A 106 14.51 4.91 0.58
CA LEU A 106 14.48 3.60 -0.07
C LEU A 106 15.29 2.56 0.72
N LEU A 107 16.44 2.92 1.28
CA LEU A 107 17.24 2.05 2.14
C LEU A 107 16.51 1.71 3.45
N LEU A 108 15.81 2.69 4.03
CA LEU A 108 14.96 2.43 5.19
C LEU A 108 13.86 1.43 4.87
N ALA A 109 13.21 1.54 3.72
CA ALA A 109 12.19 0.59 3.29
C ALA A 109 12.74 -0.83 3.14
N VAL A 110 13.92 -0.98 2.54
CA VAL A 110 14.63 -2.28 2.45
C VAL A 110 14.86 -2.87 3.85
N LEU A 111 15.37 -2.05 4.78
CA LEU A 111 15.63 -2.47 6.15
C LEU A 111 14.35 -2.87 6.89
N LEU A 112 13.28 -2.09 6.75
CA LEU A 112 11.99 -2.39 7.38
C LEU A 112 11.40 -3.71 6.86
N TYR A 113 11.42 -3.95 5.55
CA TYR A 113 11.00 -5.23 4.98
C TYR A 113 11.92 -6.38 5.43
N ALA A 114 13.23 -6.15 5.51
CA ALA A 114 14.15 -7.18 6.01
C ALA A 114 13.83 -7.56 7.46
N ILE A 115 13.58 -6.57 8.34
CA ILE A 115 13.19 -6.82 9.74
C ILE A 115 11.90 -7.62 9.80
N VAL A 116 10.90 -7.29 9.00
CA VAL A 116 9.64 -8.03 8.89
C VAL A 116 9.89 -9.47 8.44
N ASN A 117 10.69 -9.67 7.41
CA ASN A 117 11.04 -10.99 6.87
C ASN A 117 11.80 -11.84 7.90
N TRP A 118 12.67 -11.26 8.70
CA TRP A 118 13.43 -11.96 9.76
C TRP A 118 12.58 -12.27 10.99
N SER A 119 11.67 -11.39 11.35
CA SER A 119 10.75 -11.60 12.48
C SER A 119 9.81 -12.78 12.23
N GLY A 120 9.55 -13.07 10.96
CA GLY A 120 8.49 -13.98 10.53
C GLY A 120 7.15 -13.27 10.52
N VAL A 121 6.36 -13.57 9.52
CA VAL A 121 4.98 -13.13 9.37
C VAL A 121 4.08 -14.34 9.19
N ASP A 122 2.88 -14.24 9.70
CA ASP A 122 1.84 -15.24 9.50
C ASP A 122 0.78 -14.67 8.53
N PRO A 123 1.06 -14.62 7.21
CA PRO A 123 0.07 -14.26 6.23
C PRO A 123 -0.92 -15.40 5.99
N PRO A 124 -2.11 -15.12 5.46
CA PRO A 124 -3.00 -16.14 4.96
C PRO A 124 -2.31 -17.00 3.87
N ARG A 125 -2.55 -18.30 3.90
CA ARG A 125 -2.12 -19.21 2.83
C ARG A 125 -2.76 -18.81 1.51
N ALA A 126 -2.05 -19.06 0.41
CA ALA A 126 -2.53 -18.80 -0.94
C ALA A 126 -3.59 -19.83 -1.38
N ILE A 127 -4.72 -19.88 -0.68
CA ILE A 127 -5.89 -20.66 -1.00
C ILE A 127 -6.95 -19.75 -1.54
N LEU A 128 -7.45 -20.03 -2.74
CA LEU A 128 -8.40 -19.17 -3.44
C LEU A 128 -9.80 -19.28 -2.83
N ALA A 129 -10.44 -18.14 -2.56
CA ALA A 129 -11.88 -18.13 -2.33
C ALA A 129 -12.64 -18.42 -3.62
N SER A 130 -13.90 -18.82 -3.50
CA SER A 130 -14.79 -19.06 -4.65
C SER A 130 -14.88 -17.82 -5.53
N PRO A 131 -14.68 -17.95 -6.85
CA PRO A 131 -14.71 -16.81 -7.75
C PRO A 131 -16.13 -16.23 -7.87
N ILE A 132 -16.19 -14.93 -8.11
CA ILE A 132 -17.45 -14.23 -8.38
C ILE A 132 -17.93 -14.62 -9.77
N GLU A 133 -19.24 -14.77 -9.93
CA GLU A 133 -19.87 -15.10 -11.21
C GLU A 133 -19.54 -14.05 -12.29
N GLY A 134 -19.19 -14.51 -13.49
CA GLY A 134 -18.78 -13.67 -14.63
C GLY A 134 -17.37 -13.07 -14.51
N SER A 135 -16.61 -13.36 -13.45
CA SER A 135 -15.27 -12.86 -13.26
C SER A 135 -14.20 -13.60 -14.08
N ALA A 136 -13.01 -12.98 -14.21
CA ALA A 136 -11.87 -13.58 -14.90
C ALA A 136 -11.47 -14.94 -14.28
N ALA A 137 -11.52 -15.07 -12.96
CA ALA A 137 -11.20 -16.29 -12.24
C ALA A 137 -12.21 -17.42 -12.53
N GLN A 138 -13.51 -17.10 -12.57
CA GLN A 138 -14.53 -18.08 -12.93
C GLN A 138 -14.41 -18.53 -14.39
N VAL A 139 -14.20 -17.58 -15.31
CA VAL A 139 -14.00 -17.91 -16.75
C VAL A 139 -12.76 -18.78 -16.95
N ALA A 140 -11.73 -18.62 -16.11
CA ALA A 140 -10.53 -19.46 -16.12
C ALA A 140 -10.74 -20.86 -15.54
N GLY A 141 -11.94 -21.17 -14.99
CA GLY A 141 -12.30 -22.49 -14.48
C GLY A 141 -11.89 -22.72 -13.02
N LEU A 142 -11.58 -21.66 -12.26
CA LEU A 142 -11.41 -21.76 -10.82
C LEU A 142 -12.77 -21.93 -10.13
N VAL A 143 -12.80 -22.65 -9.03
CA VAL A 143 -14.04 -22.98 -8.29
C VAL A 143 -13.99 -22.65 -6.81
N GLY A 144 -12.79 -22.34 -6.30
CA GLY A 144 -12.50 -22.08 -4.88
C GLY A 144 -11.87 -23.27 -4.17
N ALA A 145 -11.17 -22.97 -3.08
CA ALA A 145 -10.36 -23.91 -2.29
C ALA A 145 -9.10 -24.45 -3.01
N GLU A 146 -8.75 -23.95 -4.20
CA GLU A 146 -7.48 -24.27 -4.83
C GLU A 146 -6.31 -23.63 -4.09
N VAL A 147 -5.24 -24.41 -3.88
CA VAL A 147 -3.98 -23.92 -3.34
C VAL A 147 -3.09 -23.49 -4.49
N VAL A 148 -2.70 -22.22 -4.50
CA VAL A 148 -1.75 -21.67 -5.47
C VAL A 148 -0.33 -21.94 -4.98
N GLN A 149 0.48 -22.60 -5.81
CA GLN A 149 1.88 -22.94 -5.49
C GLN A 149 2.86 -22.00 -6.17
N ARG A 150 2.64 -21.70 -7.46
CA ARG A 150 3.49 -20.83 -8.26
C ARG A 150 2.64 -19.89 -9.13
N GLY A 151 3.22 -18.78 -9.53
CA GLY A 151 2.55 -17.83 -10.42
C GLY A 151 3.51 -16.86 -11.07
N GLY A 152 3.09 -16.33 -12.22
CA GLY A 152 3.89 -15.35 -12.96
C GLY A 152 3.13 -14.81 -14.15
N PHE A 153 3.65 -13.76 -14.77
CA PHE A 153 3.05 -13.26 -16.00
C PHE A 153 3.31 -14.22 -17.15
N VAL A 154 2.41 -14.24 -18.11
CA VAL A 154 2.61 -15.02 -19.34
C VAL A 154 3.87 -14.53 -20.05
N GLY A 155 4.79 -15.46 -20.32
CA GLY A 155 6.09 -15.18 -20.93
C GLY A 155 7.24 -14.94 -19.95
N ASP A 156 6.95 -14.76 -18.66
CA ASP A 156 7.97 -14.64 -17.62
C ASP A 156 8.15 -15.99 -16.90
N GLU A 157 9.29 -16.19 -16.23
CA GLU A 157 9.51 -17.36 -15.38
C GLU A 157 8.64 -17.26 -14.12
N PRO A 158 7.78 -18.28 -13.83
CA PRO A 158 6.90 -18.23 -12.67
C PRO A 158 7.67 -18.43 -11.36
N GLY A 159 7.40 -17.57 -10.39
CA GLY A 159 7.93 -17.65 -9.03
C GLY A 159 7.03 -18.44 -8.07
N ASP A 160 7.57 -18.80 -6.91
CA ASP A 160 6.80 -19.44 -5.83
C ASP A 160 5.84 -18.42 -5.20
N ILE A 161 4.63 -18.85 -4.88
CA ILE A 161 3.60 -18.09 -4.17
C ILE A 161 3.52 -18.62 -2.74
N SER A 162 4.15 -17.94 -1.81
CA SER A 162 4.24 -18.37 -0.41
C SER A 162 3.01 -17.97 0.41
N SER A 163 2.30 -16.91 -0.01
CA SER A 163 1.19 -16.35 0.74
C SER A 163 0.09 -15.79 -0.18
N PHE A 164 -1.09 -15.55 0.40
CA PHE A 164 -2.17 -14.87 -0.31
C PHE A 164 -1.80 -13.42 -0.68
N GLU A 165 -0.93 -12.77 0.09
CA GLU A 165 -0.44 -11.41 -0.21
C GLU A 165 0.42 -11.40 -1.48
N ASP A 166 1.29 -12.42 -1.68
CA ASP A 166 2.09 -12.54 -2.92
C ASP A 166 1.17 -12.75 -4.13
N LEU A 167 0.16 -13.62 -3.98
CA LEU A 167 -0.85 -13.82 -5.01
C LEU A 167 -1.60 -12.54 -5.33
N ARG A 168 -2.11 -11.87 -4.30
CA ARG A 168 -2.85 -10.60 -4.43
C ARG A 168 -2.02 -9.54 -5.15
N TRP A 169 -0.74 -9.47 -4.81
CA TRP A 169 0.22 -8.58 -5.47
C TRP A 169 0.36 -8.89 -6.97
N LEU A 170 0.56 -10.17 -7.31
CA LEU A 170 0.67 -10.62 -8.71
C LEU A 170 -0.60 -10.30 -9.51
N LEU A 171 -1.78 -10.58 -8.95
CA LEU A 171 -3.06 -10.32 -9.59
C LEU A 171 -3.31 -8.81 -9.78
N THR A 172 -2.97 -8.00 -8.79
CA THR A 172 -3.08 -6.54 -8.88
C THR A 172 -2.22 -5.99 -10.01
N ARG A 173 -0.94 -6.41 -10.05
CA ARG A 173 -0.04 -6.01 -11.12
C ARG A 173 -0.53 -6.48 -12.49
N GLY A 174 -0.98 -7.72 -12.60
CA GLY A 174 -1.51 -8.26 -13.86
C GLY A 174 -2.64 -7.41 -14.42
N ALA A 175 -3.59 -7.02 -13.58
CA ALA A 175 -4.70 -6.16 -14.00
C ALA A 175 -4.25 -4.72 -14.34
N LEU A 176 -3.38 -4.11 -13.50
CA LEU A 176 -2.89 -2.75 -13.72
C LEU A 176 -1.97 -2.63 -14.95
N GLU A 177 -1.12 -3.63 -15.17
CA GLU A 177 -0.20 -3.70 -16.30
C GLU A 177 -0.84 -4.30 -17.57
N ARG A 178 -2.10 -4.73 -17.48
CA ARG A 178 -2.85 -5.44 -18.55
C ARG A 178 -2.10 -6.65 -19.06
N ARG A 179 -1.56 -7.45 -18.14
CA ARG A 179 -0.81 -8.68 -18.45
C ARG A 179 -1.54 -9.88 -17.90
N ASP A 180 -1.62 -10.93 -18.70
CA ASP A 180 -2.20 -12.20 -18.27
C ASP A 180 -1.26 -12.92 -17.28
N VAL A 181 -1.87 -13.69 -16.37
CA VAL A 181 -1.16 -14.38 -15.29
C VAL A 181 -1.41 -15.89 -15.41
N ASN A 182 -0.33 -16.67 -15.33
CA ASN A 182 -0.38 -18.11 -15.16
C ASN A 182 -0.24 -18.46 -13.68
N LEU A 183 -1.14 -19.30 -13.16
CA LEU A 183 -1.10 -19.84 -11.80
C LEU A 183 -1.00 -21.36 -11.84
N LEU A 184 -0.06 -21.93 -11.10
CA LEU A 184 -0.01 -23.37 -10.82
C LEU A 184 -0.88 -23.65 -9.60
N VAL A 185 -2.03 -24.25 -9.81
CA VAL A 185 -3.04 -24.49 -8.78
C VAL A 185 -3.21 -25.97 -8.51
N GLN A 186 -3.42 -26.32 -7.25
CA GLN A 186 -3.76 -27.67 -6.81
C GLN A 186 -5.21 -27.68 -6.30
N LYS A 187 -6.11 -28.35 -7.01
CA LYS A 187 -7.55 -28.41 -6.72
C LYS A 187 -7.91 -29.27 -5.51
N LYS A 188 -7.13 -30.32 -5.23
CA LYS A 188 -7.33 -31.24 -4.10
C LYS A 188 -5.98 -31.67 -3.57
N LEU A 189 -5.91 -32.01 -2.28
CA LEU A 189 -4.68 -32.37 -1.59
C LEU A 189 -3.82 -33.44 -2.32
N ASN A 190 -4.45 -34.37 -3.05
CA ASN A 190 -3.79 -35.48 -3.76
C ASN A 190 -3.92 -35.38 -5.30
N ALA A 191 -4.44 -34.26 -5.84
CA ALA A 191 -4.51 -34.06 -7.27
C ALA A 191 -3.19 -33.45 -7.79
N PRO A 192 -2.74 -33.79 -9.00
CA PRO A 192 -1.62 -33.09 -9.60
C PRO A 192 -1.95 -31.62 -9.78
N PRO A 193 -0.96 -30.72 -9.57
CA PRO A 193 -1.16 -29.31 -9.85
C PRO A 193 -1.32 -29.08 -11.38
N GLU A 194 -2.15 -28.11 -11.72
CA GLU A 194 -2.42 -27.73 -13.11
C GLU A 194 -2.19 -26.22 -13.32
N TRP A 195 -1.78 -25.85 -14.52
CA TRP A 195 -1.65 -24.46 -14.91
C TRP A 195 -2.99 -23.87 -15.33
N VAL A 196 -3.34 -22.75 -14.73
CA VAL A 196 -4.55 -21.97 -15.06
C VAL A 196 -4.11 -20.59 -15.52
N ASN A 197 -4.62 -20.16 -16.69
CA ASN A 197 -4.36 -18.83 -17.21
C ASN A 197 -5.50 -17.88 -16.87
N LEU A 198 -5.19 -16.80 -16.17
CA LEU A 198 -6.11 -15.70 -15.88
C LEU A 198 -5.89 -14.58 -16.89
N LYS A 199 -6.90 -14.27 -17.69
CA LYS A 199 -6.87 -13.19 -18.67
C LYS A 199 -7.12 -11.83 -18.01
N LEU A 200 -6.11 -11.33 -17.30
CA LEU A 200 -6.18 -10.04 -16.60
C LEU A 200 -5.98 -8.85 -17.54
N SER A 201 -5.42 -9.06 -18.73
CA SER A 201 -5.34 -8.04 -19.79
C SER A 201 -6.68 -7.49 -20.22
N ALA A 202 -7.75 -8.30 -20.11
CA ALA A 202 -9.13 -7.92 -20.41
C ALA A 202 -9.88 -7.26 -19.25
N VAL A 203 -9.29 -7.27 -18.05
CA VAL A 203 -9.87 -6.65 -16.86
C VAL A 203 -9.56 -5.15 -16.86
N ASP A 204 -10.59 -4.32 -16.68
CA ASP A 204 -10.37 -2.88 -16.51
C ASP A 204 -9.66 -2.60 -15.17
N GLY A 205 -8.41 -2.22 -15.27
CA GLY A 205 -7.49 -1.95 -14.17
C GLY A 205 -7.27 -0.45 -13.89
N THR A 206 -8.18 0.44 -14.30
CA THR A 206 -8.01 1.89 -14.11
C THR A 206 -8.02 2.32 -12.65
N GLU A 207 -8.70 1.58 -11.78
CA GLU A 207 -8.75 1.83 -10.33
C GLU A 207 -8.31 0.57 -9.56
N ALA A 208 -7.36 0.72 -8.65
CA ALA A 208 -6.92 -0.34 -7.73
C ALA A 208 -7.82 -0.36 -6.49
N ASP A 209 -9.09 -0.66 -6.68
CA ASP A 209 -10.12 -0.65 -5.64
C ASP A 209 -10.78 -2.03 -5.44
N ALA A 210 -11.76 -2.10 -4.54
CA ALA A 210 -12.54 -3.32 -4.32
C ALA A 210 -13.26 -3.83 -5.57
N LYS A 211 -13.59 -2.95 -6.53
CA LYS A 211 -14.24 -3.33 -7.79
C LYS A 211 -13.29 -4.09 -8.70
N LEU A 212 -11.98 -3.75 -8.68
CA LEU A 212 -10.95 -4.50 -9.40
C LEU A 212 -10.94 -5.96 -8.98
N PHE A 213 -10.89 -6.23 -7.66
CA PHE A 213 -10.90 -7.60 -7.13
C PHE A 213 -12.20 -8.34 -7.43
N ARG A 214 -13.35 -7.65 -7.50
CA ARG A 214 -14.61 -8.25 -7.98
C ARG A 214 -14.53 -8.66 -9.44
N ARG A 215 -13.92 -7.86 -10.31
CA ARG A 215 -13.71 -8.20 -11.74
C ARG A 215 -12.72 -9.35 -11.93
N ILE A 216 -11.64 -9.38 -11.13
CA ILE A 216 -10.72 -10.53 -11.08
C ILE A 216 -11.45 -11.76 -10.56
N GLY A 217 -12.32 -11.61 -9.56
CA GLY A 217 -13.12 -12.65 -8.95
C GLY A 217 -12.57 -13.25 -7.66
N ILE A 218 -11.38 -12.82 -7.23
CA ILE A 218 -10.70 -13.30 -6.02
C ILE A 218 -10.65 -12.15 -5.01
N MET A 219 -11.64 -12.11 -4.10
CA MET A 219 -11.78 -11.01 -3.13
C MET A 219 -10.88 -11.18 -1.89
N GLY A 220 -10.51 -12.41 -1.56
CA GLY A 220 -9.75 -12.72 -0.36
C GLY A 220 -9.30 -14.19 -0.34
N PRO A 221 -8.59 -14.59 0.71
CA PRO A 221 -8.24 -15.98 0.93
C PRO A 221 -9.49 -16.80 1.24
N TRP A 222 -9.43 -18.09 0.96
CA TRP A 222 -10.46 -19.04 1.36
C TRP A 222 -10.65 -19.03 2.88
N THR A 223 -11.90 -19.01 3.31
CA THR A 223 -12.25 -19.13 4.73
C THR A 223 -13.47 -20.03 4.87
N ARG A 224 -13.52 -20.78 5.97
CA ARG A 224 -14.66 -21.65 6.28
C ARG A 224 -15.96 -20.85 6.35
N PRO A 225 -17.08 -21.35 5.81
CA PRO A 225 -18.38 -20.67 5.83
C PRO A 225 -19.06 -20.81 7.22
N VAL A 226 -18.43 -20.21 8.23
CA VAL A 226 -18.88 -20.28 9.64
C VAL A 226 -19.64 -18.98 9.97
N ILE A 227 -20.74 -19.13 10.71
CA ILE A 227 -21.44 -17.98 11.30
C ILE A 227 -20.65 -17.53 12.52
N GLY A 228 -20.22 -16.28 12.52
CA GLY A 228 -19.55 -15.63 13.66
C GLY A 228 -20.54 -15.00 14.62
N GLU A 229 -20.18 -13.82 15.13
CA GLU A 229 -21.04 -13.05 16.03
C GLU A 229 -22.38 -12.73 15.37
N VAL A 230 -23.48 -13.01 16.10
CA VAL A 230 -24.85 -12.76 15.64
C VAL A 230 -25.39 -11.55 16.40
N THR A 231 -25.82 -10.53 15.66
CA THR A 231 -26.45 -9.34 16.24
C THR A 231 -27.83 -9.68 16.78
N ALA A 232 -28.17 -9.19 17.96
CA ALA A 232 -29.51 -9.35 18.53
C ALA A 232 -30.58 -8.78 17.58
N ASP A 233 -31.76 -9.41 17.59
CA ASP A 233 -32.93 -9.03 16.76
C ASP A 233 -32.72 -9.07 15.22
N SER A 234 -31.58 -9.56 14.78
CA SER A 234 -31.26 -9.71 13.36
C SER A 234 -31.99 -10.89 12.70
N ALA A 235 -31.96 -10.94 11.37
CA ALA A 235 -32.48 -12.06 10.59
C ALA A 235 -31.83 -13.39 11.00
N ALA A 236 -30.54 -13.41 11.27
CA ALA A 236 -29.81 -14.58 11.76
C ALA A 236 -30.31 -15.04 13.14
N ALA A 237 -30.48 -14.11 14.09
CA ALA A 237 -31.01 -14.40 15.43
C ALA A 237 -32.42 -14.95 15.36
N LYS A 238 -33.31 -14.33 14.56
CA LYS A 238 -34.70 -14.77 14.36
C LYS A 238 -34.79 -16.15 13.73
N ALA A 239 -33.86 -16.49 12.84
CA ALA A 239 -33.78 -17.80 12.21
C ALA A 239 -33.14 -18.89 13.12
N GLY A 240 -32.64 -18.52 14.31
CA GLY A 240 -31.97 -19.44 15.21
C GLY A 240 -30.54 -19.82 14.82
N LEU A 241 -29.87 -19.04 13.97
CA LEU A 241 -28.45 -19.19 13.69
C LEU A 241 -27.63 -18.80 14.93
N LEU A 242 -26.59 -19.57 15.22
CA LEU A 242 -25.69 -19.37 16.35
C LEU A 242 -24.25 -19.22 15.87
N GLN A 243 -23.45 -18.58 16.66
CA GLN A 243 -22.00 -18.53 16.47
C GLN A 243 -21.43 -19.95 16.46
N GLY A 244 -20.59 -20.25 15.44
CA GLY A 244 -19.99 -21.57 15.23
C GLY A 244 -20.75 -22.47 14.27
N ASP A 245 -21.93 -22.11 13.81
CA ASP A 245 -22.66 -22.86 12.79
C ASP A 245 -21.89 -22.84 11.48
N VAL A 246 -21.64 -24.01 10.88
CA VAL A 246 -21.03 -24.14 9.56
C VAL A 246 -22.14 -24.31 8.52
N VAL A 247 -22.22 -23.39 7.56
CA VAL A 247 -23.23 -23.46 6.50
C VAL A 247 -22.77 -24.40 5.41
N LEU A 248 -23.53 -25.46 5.16
CA LEU A 248 -23.26 -26.49 4.17
C LEU A 248 -23.98 -26.24 2.84
N LYS A 249 -25.24 -25.77 2.93
CA LYS A 249 -26.05 -25.43 1.75
C LYS A 249 -26.94 -24.23 2.05
N LEU A 250 -27.20 -23.46 1.00
CA LEU A 250 -28.20 -22.38 0.97
C LEU A 250 -29.18 -22.66 -0.20
N GLY A 251 -30.38 -23.09 0.13
CA GLY A 251 -31.32 -23.63 -0.89
C GLY A 251 -30.70 -24.84 -1.58
N THR A 252 -30.59 -24.79 -2.87
CA THR A 252 -29.99 -25.87 -3.70
C THR A 252 -28.45 -25.72 -3.85
N ALA A 253 -27.89 -24.56 -3.51
CA ALA A 253 -26.47 -24.30 -3.67
C ALA A 253 -25.64 -24.88 -2.53
N THR A 254 -24.62 -25.70 -2.85
CA THR A 254 -23.60 -26.13 -1.88
C THR A 254 -22.65 -24.97 -1.61
N VAL A 255 -22.39 -24.71 -0.35
CA VAL A 255 -21.50 -23.63 0.08
C VAL A 255 -20.08 -24.13 0.26
N VAL A 256 -19.15 -23.58 -0.51
CA VAL A 256 -17.73 -23.97 -0.50
C VAL A 256 -16.93 -23.12 0.52
N ASP A 257 -17.24 -21.84 0.62
CA ASP A 257 -16.53 -20.90 1.48
C ASP A 257 -17.39 -19.70 1.93
N ALA A 258 -16.81 -18.89 2.79
CA ALA A 258 -17.52 -17.72 3.34
C ALA A 258 -17.75 -16.62 2.28
N GLN A 259 -16.91 -16.53 1.23
CA GLN A 259 -17.11 -15.55 0.15
C GLN A 259 -18.37 -15.90 -0.64
N GLN A 260 -18.49 -17.16 -1.07
CA GLN A 260 -19.68 -17.64 -1.76
C GLN A 260 -20.93 -17.47 -0.88
N LEU A 261 -20.84 -17.81 0.41
CA LEU A 261 -21.96 -17.63 1.34
C LEU A 261 -22.39 -16.16 1.42
N ARG A 262 -21.46 -15.22 1.51
CA ARG A 262 -21.79 -13.78 1.52
C ARG A 262 -22.48 -13.34 0.22
N GLU A 263 -22.04 -13.82 -0.95
CA GLU A 263 -22.68 -13.47 -2.23
C GLU A 263 -24.09 -14.11 -2.34
N LEU A 264 -24.26 -15.35 -1.89
CA LEU A 264 -25.56 -16.00 -1.83
C LEU A 264 -26.54 -15.28 -0.89
N ILE A 265 -26.06 -14.79 0.25
CA ILE A 265 -26.86 -13.97 1.18
C ILE A 265 -27.23 -12.65 0.50
N ARG A 266 -26.27 -11.94 -0.11
CA ARG A 266 -26.51 -10.67 -0.81
C ARG A 266 -27.53 -10.79 -1.92
N SER A 267 -27.52 -11.88 -2.67
CA SER A 267 -28.46 -12.16 -3.77
C SER A 267 -29.81 -12.74 -3.30
N SER A 268 -29.97 -13.04 -2.00
CA SER A 268 -31.23 -13.61 -1.45
C SER A 268 -32.27 -12.54 -1.16
N VAL A 269 -32.53 -11.66 -2.15
CA VAL A 269 -33.57 -10.63 -2.11
C VAL A 269 -34.36 -10.62 -3.42
N ASN A 270 -35.62 -10.17 -3.35
CA ASN A 270 -36.45 -9.87 -4.50
C ASN A 270 -37.01 -8.45 -4.31
N GLY A 271 -36.41 -7.48 -5.01
CA GLY A 271 -36.67 -6.07 -4.75
C GLY A 271 -36.29 -5.71 -3.30
N ASN A 272 -37.21 -5.13 -2.58
CA ASN A 272 -37.04 -4.68 -1.19
C ASN A 272 -37.34 -5.76 -0.13
N GLU A 273 -37.56 -7.01 -0.52
CA GLU A 273 -37.89 -8.11 0.37
C GLU A 273 -36.84 -9.22 0.36
N GLY A 274 -36.52 -9.75 1.54
CA GLY A 274 -35.68 -10.94 1.68
C GLY A 274 -36.43 -12.21 1.25
N VAL A 275 -35.74 -13.07 0.51
CA VAL A 275 -36.25 -14.37 0.10
C VAL A 275 -35.95 -15.40 1.18
N ASN A 276 -37.00 -16.06 1.70
CA ASN A 276 -36.83 -17.15 2.64
C ASN A 276 -36.25 -18.38 1.94
N ARG A 277 -35.17 -18.95 2.49
CA ARG A 277 -34.51 -20.14 1.95
C ARG A 277 -34.15 -21.12 3.07
N ALA A 278 -34.21 -22.41 2.75
CA ALA A 278 -33.73 -23.46 3.62
C ALA A 278 -32.18 -23.44 3.64
N TRP A 279 -31.61 -23.36 4.83
CA TRP A 279 -30.17 -23.46 5.06
C TRP A 279 -29.83 -24.77 5.76
N GLN A 280 -28.98 -25.56 5.17
CA GLN A 280 -28.42 -26.73 5.83
C GLN A 280 -27.15 -26.32 6.56
N ILE A 281 -27.16 -26.47 7.87
CA ILE A 281 -26.02 -26.11 8.73
C ILE A 281 -25.53 -27.32 9.51
N SER A 282 -24.26 -27.26 9.91
CA SER A 282 -23.67 -28.20 10.88
C SER A 282 -23.40 -27.45 12.19
N ARG A 283 -24.06 -27.87 13.27
CA ARG A 283 -23.87 -27.35 14.62
C ARG A 283 -23.36 -28.45 15.54
N GLY A 284 -22.11 -28.30 16.02
CA GLY A 284 -21.48 -29.33 16.85
C GLY A 284 -21.39 -30.71 16.19
N GLY A 285 -21.28 -30.77 14.85
CA GLY A 285 -21.24 -32.01 14.06
C GLY A 285 -22.62 -32.54 13.63
N ASN A 286 -23.72 -32.04 14.19
CA ASN A 286 -25.07 -32.41 13.79
C ASN A 286 -25.55 -31.53 12.63
N VAL A 287 -26.09 -32.18 11.60
CA VAL A 287 -26.67 -31.49 10.44
C VAL A 287 -28.12 -31.18 10.72
N MET A 288 -28.51 -29.92 10.53
CA MET A 288 -29.91 -29.48 10.69
C MET A 288 -30.27 -28.47 9.62
N GLU A 289 -31.57 -28.26 9.44
CA GLU A 289 -32.12 -27.30 8.48
C GLU A 289 -32.80 -26.16 9.21
N LEU A 290 -32.49 -24.93 8.82
CA LEU A 290 -33.13 -23.71 9.31
C LEU A 290 -33.71 -22.90 8.16
N GLN A 291 -34.84 -22.25 8.40
CA GLN A 291 -35.43 -21.31 7.45
C GLN A 291 -34.89 -19.92 7.73
N VAL A 292 -34.16 -19.36 6.80
CA VAL A 292 -33.52 -18.03 6.98
C VAL A 292 -34.04 -17.07 5.92
N ARG A 293 -34.58 -15.95 6.37
CA ARG A 293 -35.02 -14.85 5.51
C ARG A 293 -34.11 -13.64 5.79
N PRO A 294 -33.17 -13.29 4.91
CA PRO A 294 -32.33 -12.09 5.08
C PRO A 294 -33.17 -10.81 5.07
N ASP A 295 -32.73 -9.80 5.79
CA ASP A 295 -33.27 -8.45 5.69
C ASP A 295 -32.80 -7.82 4.37
N ALA A 296 -33.71 -7.20 3.60
CA ALA A 296 -33.33 -6.43 2.43
C ALA A 296 -32.86 -5.04 2.86
N LYS A 297 -31.63 -4.66 2.46
CA LYS A 297 -31.09 -3.32 2.70
C LYS A 297 -30.63 -2.71 1.38
N GLN A 298 -30.85 -1.42 1.23
CA GLN A 298 -30.38 -0.67 0.06
C GLN A 298 -28.87 -0.43 0.16
N ASP A 299 -28.13 -0.78 -0.89
CA ASP A 299 -26.69 -0.59 -1.04
C ASP A 299 -26.49 0.16 -2.38
N GLY A 300 -26.45 1.48 -2.33
CA GLY A 300 -26.52 2.33 -3.52
C GLY A 300 -27.86 2.21 -4.24
N VAL A 301 -27.84 1.77 -5.50
CA VAL A 301 -29.06 1.56 -6.33
C VAL A 301 -29.63 0.14 -6.16
N LEU A 302 -28.88 -0.78 -5.57
CA LEU A 302 -29.25 -2.20 -5.48
C LEU A 302 -29.78 -2.54 -4.08
N TRP A 303 -30.76 -3.45 -4.04
CA TRP A 303 -31.16 -4.11 -2.81
C TRP A 303 -30.29 -5.35 -2.57
N VAL A 304 -29.82 -5.54 -1.35
CA VAL A 304 -28.96 -6.65 -0.94
C VAL A 304 -29.47 -7.30 0.32
N GLY A 305 -29.35 -8.62 0.40
CA GLY A 305 -29.67 -9.37 1.61
C GLY A 305 -28.61 -9.20 2.68
N ARG A 306 -29.05 -9.04 3.93
CA ARG A 306 -28.20 -9.05 5.13
C ARG A 306 -28.84 -9.90 6.21
N ILE A 307 -28.03 -10.65 6.94
CA ILE A 307 -28.52 -11.50 8.03
C ILE A 307 -28.21 -10.95 9.43
N GLY A 308 -27.35 -9.92 9.54
CA GLY A 308 -26.93 -9.37 10.82
C GLY A 308 -26.03 -10.34 11.62
N ALA A 309 -25.17 -11.07 10.91
CA ALA A 309 -24.13 -11.89 11.51
C ALA A 309 -22.83 -11.74 10.73
N TYR A 310 -21.72 -11.90 11.41
CA TYR A 310 -20.44 -12.06 10.74
C TYR A 310 -20.39 -13.41 10.01
N VAL A 311 -19.83 -13.45 8.81
CA VAL A 311 -19.74 -14.66 8.00
C VAL A 311 -18.27 -14.93 7.62
N GLY A 312 -17.73 -16.03 8.08
CA GLY A 312 -16.39 -16.52 7.84
C GLY A 312 -15.59 -16.79 9.11
N ALA A 313 -14.69 -17.76 9.02
CA ALA A 313 -13.65 -18.00 10.02
C ALA A 313 -12.39 -17.19 9.65
N PRO A 314 -11.42 -17.07 10.56
CA PRO A 314 -10.06 -16.63 10.18
C PRO A 314 -9.51 -17.56 9.09
N PRO A 315 -8.75 -17.04 8.11
CA PRO A 315 -8.10 -17.87 7.10
C PRO A 315 -7.02 -18.75 7.71
N ASP A 316 -6.67 -19.83 7.00
CA ASP A 316 -5.50 -20.62 7.35
C ASP A 316 -4.24 -19.77 7.18
N MET A 317 -3.44 -19.67 8.24
CA MET A 317 -2.21 -18.88 8.25
C MET A 317 -1.01 -19.78 7.92
N VAL A 318 0.04 -19.18 7.35
CA VAL A 318 1.33 -19.84 7.11
C VAL A 318 2.44 -18.94 7.66
N THR A 319 3.31 -19.52 8.50
CA THR A 319 4.48 -18.77 8.98
C THR A 319 5.52 -18.72 7.87
N VAL A 320 5.77 -17.53 7.33
CA VAL A 320 6.82 -17.26 6.35
C VAL A 320 7.97 -16.56 7.06
N ARG A 321 9.12 -17.22 7.10
CA ARG A 321 10.32 -16.66 7.70
C ARG A 321 11.51 -16.87 6.77
N PHE A 322 12.25 -15.80 6.53
CA PHE A 322 13.41 -15.82 5.66
C PHE A 322 14.72 -15.85 6.46
N GLY A 323 15.76 -16.45 5.89
CA GLY A 323 17.13 -16.31 6.38
C GLY A 323 17.63 -14.86 6.29
N LEU A 324 18.78 -14.56 6.90
CA LEU A 324 19.29 -13.18 6.95
C LEU A 324 19.51 -12.57 5.57
N LEU A 325 20.16 -13.31 4.66
CA LEU A 325 20.45 -12.82 3.30
C LEU A 325 19.18 -12.79 2.44
N ASP A 326 18.38 -13.85 2.52
CA ASP A 326 17.14 -13.94 1.74
C ASP A 326 16.12 -12.89 2.17
N GLY A 327 16.01 -12.61 3.48
CA GLY A 327 15.15 -11.57 4.02
C GLY A 327 15.56 -10.17 3.55
N LEU A 328 16.86 -9.90 3.51
CA LEU A 328 17.39 -8.64 2.98
C LEU A 328 17.15 -8.54 1.46
N TRP A 329 17.44 -9.61 0.72
CA TRP A 329 17.21 -9.64 -0.74
C TRP A 329 15.74 -9.45 -1.10
N ASN A 330 14.83 -10.15 -0.40
CA ASN A 330 13.39 -9.92 -0.54
C ASN A 330 12.99 -8.47 -0.25
N GLY A 331 13.60 -7.84 0.77
CA GLY A 331 13.41 -6.42 1.06
C GLY A 331 13.81 -5.53 -0.12
N VAL A 332 14.94 -5.80 -0.77
CA VAL A 332 15.39 -5.08 -1.97
C VAL A 332 14.41 -5.30 -3.13
N VAL A 333 14.06 -6.55 -3.42
CA VAL A 333 13.13 -6.89 -4.52
C VAL A 333 11.76 -6.23 -4.30
N ARG A 334 11.22 -6.29 -3.07
CA ARG A 334 9.93 -5.69 -2.74
C ARG A 334 9.96 -4.16 -2.88
N THR A 335 11.03 -3.54 -2.37
CA THR A 335 11.23 -2.08 -2.52
C THR A 335 11.30 -1.67 -3.98
N TRP A 336 12.03 -2.40 -4.82
CA TRP A 336 12.11 -2.16 -6.26
C TRP A 336 10.75 -2.30 -6.95
N GLN A 337 10.03 -3.40 -6.69
CA GLN A 337 8.71 -3.64 -7.26
C GLN A 337 7.71 -2.55 -6.89
N MET A 338 7.67 -2.14 -5.62
CA MET A 338 6.79 -1.07 -5.16
C MET A 338 7.17 0.28 -5.75
N SER A 339 8.46 0.58 -5.88
CA SER A 339 8.96 1.81 -6.49
C SER A 339 8.58 1.90 -7.96
N THR A 340 8.79 0.83 -8.72
CA THR A 340 8.42 0.76 -10.15
C THR A 340 6.91 0.87 -10.35
N LEU A 341 6.11 0.17 -9.53
CA LEU A 341 4.66 0.30 -9.58
C LEU A 341 4.19 1.72 -9.28
N THR A 342 4.77 2.37 -8.27
CA THR A 342 4.44 3.76 -7.93
C THR A 342 4.71 4.69 -9.12
N LEU A 343 5.89 4.56 -9.76
CA LEU A 343 6.24 5.35 -10.96
C LEU A 343 5.30 5.07 -12.13
N GLN A 344 4.97 3.80 -12.39
CA GLN A 344 4.04 3.42 -13.45
C GLN A 344 2.64 3.98 -13.21
N MET A 345 2.13 3.88 -11.98
CA MET A 345 0.81 4.42 -11.63
C MET A 345 0.78 5.94 -11.79
N MET A 346 1.84 6.64 -11.37
CA MET A 346 1.93 8.08 -11.57
C MET A 346 1.99 8.46 -13.05
N GLY A 347 2.78 7.73 -13.86
CA GLY A 347 2.80 7.89 -15.30
C GLY A 347 1.42 7.73 -15.92
N LYS A 348 0.70 6.67 -15.54
CA LYS A 348 -0.69 6.42 -15.99
C LYS A 348 -1.68 7.50 -15.56
N MET A 349 -1.52 8.07 -14.36
CA MET A 349 -2.34 9.20 -13.91
C MET A 349 -2.10 10.44 -14.78
N VAL A 350 -0.86 10.73 -15.14
CA VAL A 350 -0.50 11.90 -15.98
C VAL A 350 -1.09 11.78 -17.38
N ILE A 351 -1.09 10.58 -17.98
CA ILE A 351 -1.67 10.34 -19.32
C ILE A 351 -3.17 10.04 -19.29
N GLY A 352 -3.80 10.06 -18.11
CA GLY A 352 -5.25 9.84 -17.95
C GLY A 352 -5.71 8.37 -18.01
N GLU A 353 -4.79 7.41 -17.98
CA GLU A 353 -5.08 5.97 -17.97
C GLU A 353 -5.37 5.44 -16.57
N ALA A 354 -5.02 6.16 -15.52
CA ALA A 354 -5.34 5.83 -14.13
C ALA A 354 -6.10 6.96 -13.45
N SER A 355 -7.03 6.60 -12.56
CA SER A 355 -7.86 7.57 -11.86
C SER A 355 -7.07 8.35 -10.81
N LEU A 356 -7.26 9.67 -10.78
CA LEU A 356 -6.73 10.55 -9.71
C LEU A 356 -7.33 10.24 -8.33
N LYS A 357 -8.43 9.45 -8.26
CA LYS A 357 -8.97 8.93 -7.00
C LYS A 357 -8.03 7.97 -6.27
N ASN A 358 -7.01 7.45 -6.97
CA ASN A 358 -5.96 6.62 -6.35
C ASN A 358 -4.97 7.44 -5.50
N LEU A 359 -4.99 8.78 -5.63
CA LEU A 359 -4.21 9.66 -4.76
C LEU A 359 -4.79 9.67 -3.35
N SER A 360 -4.00 9.25 -2.39
CA SER A 360 -4.31 9.32 -0.96
C SER A 360 -3.76 10.60 -0.37
N GLY A 361 -4.59 11.28 0.40
CA GLY A 361 -4.18 12.49 1.12
C GLY A 361 -3.75 12.17 2.57
N PRO A 362 -3.42 13.21 3.33
CA PRO A 362 -2.93 13.08 4.70
C PRO A 362 -3.89 12.36 5.65
N LEU A 363 -5.21 12.52 5.47
CA LEU A 363 -6.21 11.89 6.32
C LEU A 363 -6.27 10.38 6.10
N THR A 364 -6.21 9.95 4.84
CA THR A 364 -6.13 8.51 4.51
C THR A 364 -4.83 7.90 5.05
N ILE A 365 -3.68 8.58 4.93
CA ILE A 365 -2.41 8.11 5.47
C ILE A 365 -2.48 7.98 7.00
N ALA A 366 -3.09 8.95 7.69
CA ALA A 366 -3.28 8.90 9.13
C ALA A 366 -4.19 7.74 9.57
N ASP A 367 -5.29 7.49 8.85
CA ASP A 367 -6.18 6.37 9.11
C ASP A 367 -5.45 5.02 8.95
N TYR A 368 -4.69 4.84 7.86
CA TYR A 368 -3.88 3.64 7.67
C TYR A 368 -2.77 3.48 8.71
N ALA A 369 -2.14 4.57 9.18
CA ALA A 369 -1.18 4.53 10.28
C ALA A 369 -1.82 3.96 11.55
N GLY A 370 -3.01 4.48 11.91
CA GLY A 370 -3.75 4.01 13.08
C GLY A 370 -4.20 2.56 12.95
N LYS A 371 -4.76 2.17 11.81
CA LYS A 371 -5.17 0.79 11.53
C LYS A 371 -3.99 -0.17 11.58
N SER A 372 -2.89 0.16 10.92
CA SER A 372 -1.69 -0.68 10.92
C SER A 372 -1.10 -0.84 12.32
N ALA A 373 -1.06 0.24 13.11
CA ALA A 373 -0.59 0.18 14.49
C ALA A 373 -1.51 -0.68 15.38
N SER A 374 -2.83 -0.65 15.17
CA SER A 374 -3.79 -1.49 15.90
C SER A 374 -3.68 -2.97 15.56
N LEU A 375 -3.23 -3.32 14.36
CA LEU A 375 -2.98 -4.69 13.90
C LEU A 375 -1.65 -5.26 14.40
N GLY A 376 -0.78 -4.42 14.99
CA GLY A 376 0.48 -4.83 15.59
C GLY A 376 1.72 -4.28 14.88
N LEU A 377 2.87 -4.52 15.52
CA LEU A 377 4.15 -3.94 15.10
C LEU A 377 4.51 -4.32 13.65
N THR A 378 4.34 -5.56 13.26
CA THR A 378 4.68 -6.05 11.92
C THR A 378 3.92 -5.29 10.84
N GLN A 379 2.61 -5.10 11.01
CA GLN A 379 1.78 -4.36 10.05
C GLN A 379 2.17 -2.88 10.00
N TYR A 380 2.54 -2.32 11.14
CA TYR A 380 3.02 -0.95 11.21
C TYR A 380 4.38 -0.75 10.51
N LEU A 381 5.32 -1.71 10.64
CA LEU A 381 6.59 -1.69 9.91
C LEU A 381 6.40 -1.80 8.40
N ILE A 382 5.47 -2.65 7.94
CA ILE A 382 5.11 -2.74 6.51
C ILE A 382 4.52 -1.42 6.02
N PHE A 383 3.62 -0.81 6.77
CA PHE A 383 3.07 0.51 6.46
C PHE A 383 4.18 1.56 6.35
N LEU A 384 5.10 1.62 7.32
CA LEU A 384 6.26 2.53 7.28
C LEU A 384 7.12 2.31 6.04
N ALA A 385 7.38 1.05 5.64
CA ALA A 385 8.14 0.73 4.43
C ALA A 385 7.45 1.26 3.17
N ILE A 386 6.12 1.08 3.04
CA ILE A 386 5.34 1.57 1.90
C ILE A 386 5.39 3.11 1.82
N ILE A 387 5.18 3.81 2.93
CA ILE A 387 5.23 5.28 2.95
C ILE A 387 6.66 5.78 2.69
N SER A 388 7.68 5.08 3.21
CA SER A 388 9.09 5.40 2.95
C SER A 388 9.43 5.31 1.45
N ILE A 389 8.94 4.25 0.76
CA ILE A 389 9.08 4.12 -0.70
C ILE A 389 8.38 5.26 -1.40
N SER A 390 7.13 5.55 -1.01
CA SER A 390 6.35 6.62 -1.62
C SER A 390 7.06 7.97 -1.51
N LEU A 391 7.59 8.32 -0.33
CA LEU A 391 8.37 9.54 -0.12
C LEU A 391 9.65 9.55 -0.95
N GLY A 392 10.40 8.44 -0.97
CA GLY A 392 11.64 8.33 -1.76
C GLY A 392 11.37 8.50 -3.25
N VAL A 393 10.37 7.81 -3.79
CA VAL A 393 10.00 7.87 -5.21
C VAL A 393 9.43 9.24 -5.60
N LEU A 394 8.51 9.79 -4.78
CA LEU A 394 7.92 11.10 -5.04
C LEU A 394 8.99 12.20 -5.07
N ASN A 395 9.93 12.17 -4.12
CA ASN A 395 11.01 13.15 -4.08
C ASN A 395 12.00 13.01 -5.25
N LEU A 396 12.07 11.86 -5.93
CA LEU A 396 12.87 11.68 -7.15
C LEU A 396 12.16 12.15 -8.43
N LEU A 397 10.88 12.51 -8.36
CA LEU A 397 10.17 13.04 -9.53
C LEU A 397 10.75 14.39 -9.96
N PRO A 398 10.76 14.68 -11.28
CA PRO A 398 11.29 15.93 -11.83
C PRO A 398 10.35 17.13 -11.58
N LEU A 399 9.91 17.28 -10.33
CA LEU A 399 9.08 18.42 -9.89
C LEU A 399 9.96 19.46 -9.20
N PRO A 400 9.93 20.73 -9.64
CA PRO A 400 10.88 21.76 -9.22
C PRO A 400 10.95 22.09 -7.73
N VAL A 401 10.03 21.58 -6.94
CA VAL A 401 9.95 21.80 -5.48
C VAL A 401 10.56 20.64 -4.70
N LEU A 402 10.77 19.49 -5.36
CA LEU A 402 11.28 18.25 -4.79
C LEU A 402 12.75 18.06 -5.17
N ASP A 403 13.43 17.14 -4.51
CA ASP A 403 14.83 16.82 -4.79
C ASP A 403 15.07 16.45 -6.26
N GLY A 404 14.15 15.70 -6.86
CA GLY A 404 14.19 15.34 -8.27
C GLY A 404 14.20 16.53 -9.22
N GLY A 405 13.58 17.64 -8.84
CA GLY A 405 13.67 18.90 -9.58
C GLY A 405 15.09 19.47 -9.57
N HIS A 406 15.75 19.47 -8.43
CA HIS A 406 17.16 19.86 -8.33
C HIS A 406 18.07 18.91 -9.11
N LEU A 407 17.83 17.60 -9.06
CA LEU A 407 18.55 16.62 -9.86
C LEU A 407 18.36 16.86 -11.36
N MET A 408 17.18 17.27 -11.80
CA MET A 408 16.93 17.66 -13.20
C MET A 408 17.76 18.89 -13.60
N TYR A 409 17.89 19.90 -12.72
CA TYR A 409 18.76 21.06 -13.00
C TYR A 409 20.22 20.66 -13.09
N TYR A 410 20.69 19.74 -12.25
CA TYR A 410 22.06 19.23 -12.32
C TYR A 410 22.31 18.34 -13.53
N LEU A 411 21.31 17.58 -13.98
CA LEU A 411 21.38 16.84 -15.24
C LEU A 411 21.54 17.79 -16.42
N TRP A 412 20.76 18.90 -16.46
CA TRP A 412 20.91 19.94 -17.47
C TRP A 412 22.31 20.54 -17.45
N GLU A 413 22.82 20.92 -16.27
CA GLU A 413 24.16 21.45 -16.09
C GLU A 413 25.23 20.48 -16.59
N GLY A 414 25.08 19.17 -16.28
CA GLY A 414 26.01 18.13 -16.72
C GLY A 414 26.05 17.93 -18.23
N ILE A 415 24.89 18.06 -18.91
CA ILE A 415 24.81 17.89 -20.38
C ILE A 415 25.27 19.14 -21.12
N THR A 416 24.89 20.32 -20.64
CA THR A 416 25.10 21.61 -21.35
C THR A 416 26.37 22.34 -20.92
N GLY A 417 26.96 21.93 -19.79
CA GLY A 417 28.09 22.64 -19.16
C GLY A 417 27.71 23.99 -18.55
N LYS A 418 26.41 24.33 -18.49
CA LYS A 418 25.92 25.62 -17.99
C LYS A 418 24.82 25.40 -16.95
N ALA A 419 24.93 26.07 -15.80
CA ALA A 419 23.88 26.06 -14.79
C ALA A 419 22.59 26.69 -15.34
N VAL A 420 21.44 26.22 -14.85
CA VAL A 420 20.13 26.82 -15.16
C VAL A 420 20.10 28.24 -14.56
N PRO A 421 19.72 29.25 -15.34
CA PRO A 421 19.61 30.63 -14.83
C PRO A 421 18.60 30.74 -13.68
N ASP A 422 18.90 31.54 -12.65
CA ASP A 422 18.06 31.71 -11.46
C ASP A 422 16.63 32.14 -11.81
N ALA A 423 16.45 33.00 -12.80
CA ALA A 423 15.12 33.44 -13.25
C ALA A 423 14.26 32.26 -13.81
N TRP A 424 14.88 31.25 -14.42
CA TRP A 424 14.21 30.04 -14.88
C TRP A 424 13.90 29.10 -13.71
N MET A 425 14.85 28.93 -12.79
CA MET A 425 14.61 28.13 -11.57
C MET A 425 13.43 28.65 -10.77
N GLU A 426 13.37 29.98 -10.56
CA GLU A 426 12.27 30.61 -9.83
C GLU A 426 10.90 30.41 -10.52
N ARG A 427 10.83 30.54 -11.85
CA ARG A 427 9.59 30.30 -12.60
C ARG A 427 9.14 28.84 -12.51
N LEU A 428 10.09 27.90 -12.66
CA LEU A 428 9.81 26.48 -12.56
C LEU A 428 9.38 26.09 -11.14
N GLN A 429 10.00 26.65 -10.10
CA GLN A 429 9.59 26.45 -8.70
C GLN A 429 8.17 26.95 -8.46
N ARG A 430 7.82 28.14 -8.92
CA ARG A 430 6.44 28.66 -8.82
C ARG A 430 5.43 27.75 -9.51
N GLY A 431 5.76 27.24 -10.71
CA GLY A 431 4.95 26.27 -11.42
C GLY A 431 4.83 24.95 -10.66
N GLY A 432 5.93 24.45 -10.11
CA GLY A 432 5.96 23.22 -9.30
C GLY A 432 5.11 23.34 -8.03
N VAL A 433 5.17 24.47 -7.33
CA VAL A 433 4.29 24.75 -6.17
C VAL A 433 2.82 24.71 -6.58
N ALA A 434 2.46 25.33 -7.72
CA ALA A 434 1.08 25.30 -8.20
C ALA A 434 0.59 23.89 -8.50
N VAL A 435 1.41 23.05 -9.16
CA VAL A 435 1.10 21.64 -9.41
C VAL A 435 0.95 20.86 -8.11
N LEU A 436 1.88 21.04 -7.16
CA LEU A 436 1.81 20.38 -5.85
C LEU A 436 0.54 20.77 -5.09
N MET A 437 0.19 22.06 -5.06
CA MET A 437 -1.04 22.53 -4.41
C MET A 437 -2.30 21.94 -5.07
N MET A 438 -2.32 21.83 -6.39
CA MET A 438 -3.41 21.20 -7.12
C MET A 438 -3.54 19.72 -6.75
N MET A 439 -2.43 18.96 -6.75
CA MET A 439 -2.43 17.54 -6.36
C MET A 439 -2.88 17.36 -4.90
N MET A 440 -2.41 18.22 -3.98
CA MET A 440 -2.84 18.19 -2.58
C MET A 440 -4.33 18.47 -2.42
N SER A 441 -4.87 19.42 -3.19
CA SER A 441 -6.30 19.73 -3.18
C SER A 441 -7.14 18.54 -3.67
N ILE A 442 -6.70 17.87 -4.75
CA ILE A 442 -7.36 16.65 -5.26
C ILE A 442 -7.29 15.53 -4.22
N ALA A 443 -6.12 15.28 -3.62
CA ALA A 443 -5.94 14.25 -2.62
C ALA A 443 -6.81 14.51 -1.37
N PHE A 444 -6.89 15.77 -0.93
CA PHE A 444 -7.74 16.16 0.20
C PHE A 444 -9.25 16.01 -0.13
N PHE A 445 -9.66 16.36 -1.34
CA PHE A 445 -11.02 16.11 -1.81
C PHE A 445 -11.36 14.62 -1.84
N ASN A 446 -10.44 13.78 -2.33
CA ASN A 446 -10.59 12.34 -2.32
C ASN A 446 -10.73 11.78 -0.89
N ASP A 447 -9.91 12.29 0.05
CA ASP A 447 -9.98 11.88 1.47
C ASP A 447 -11.35 12.19 2.07
N ILE A 448 -11.86 13.42 1.86
CA ILE A 448 -13.19 13.82 2.35
C ILE A 448 -14.28 12.94 1.73
N SER A 449 -14.21 12.70 0.40
CA SER A 449 -15.17 11.85 -0.31
C SER A 449 -15.20 10.42 0.23
N ARG A 450 -14.04 9.88 0.63
CA ARG A 450 -13.94 8.53 1.24
C ARG A 450 -14.48 8.48 2.67
N LEU A 451 -14.43 9.58 3.41
CA LEU A 451 -14.96 9.66 4.76
C LEU A 451 -16.48 9.85 4.81
N LEU A 452 -17.04 10.47 3.77
CA LEU A 452 -18.47 10.78 3.70
C LEU A 452 -19.32 9.73 2.96
N GLY A 453 -18.71 8.85 2.17
CA GLY A 453 -19.40 7.85 1.34
C GLY A 453 -18.83 6.49 1.39
#